data_31c41e3c2b21ee4d466f75c7600fe9ee
#
_entry.id   31c41e3c2b21ee4d466f75c7600fe9ee
#
_cell.length_a   1.000
_cell.length_b   1.000
_cell.length_c   1.000
_cell.angle_alpha   90.00
_cell.angle_beta   90.00
_cell.angle_gamma   90.00
#
_symmetry.space_group_name_H-M   'P 1'
#
loop_
_entity.id
_entity.type
_entity.pdbx_description
1 polymer ?
#
loop_
_entity_poly.entity_id
_entity_poly.type
_entity_poly.pdbx_seq_one_letter_code
_entity_poly.pdbx_strand_id
1 'polypeptide(L)'
;MRLSLFLLLLISSLFAADAPITQEELVRRTQELYDSLVPGNQEPWKKYFADDCTFSDEKGRTFDKQKLVADITPLPKGYSGAIKIDNVISRIIGDTAVLSYDANETETIFGQNLRARYHVTDTWLRRNGEWQIIASQAHRYYEDPTVGKADEKKFPDYVGTYELAPGQTRAVTAENGKLFVERNGKKEELFPETSDLFFRKGVEGRILFHYDATGKIDTLIDRRNNEDVIWKKVK
;
A
#
# COMPACT_ATOMS: atom_id res chain seq x y z
N MET A 1 -33.43 -38.44 67.78
CA MET A 1 -32.98 -38.71 66.40
C MET A 1 -33.10 -37.41 65.58
N ARG A 2 -31.96 -36.70 65.34
CA ARG A 2 -31.94 -35.45 64.60
C ARG A 2 -31.39 -35.78 63.22
N LEU A 3 -32.21 -35.62 62.16
CA LEU A 3 -31.86 -35.85 60.79
C LEU A 3 -31.29 -34.52 60.28
N SER A 4 -29.96 -34.49 60.05
CA SER A 4 -29.29 -33.34 59.41
C SER A 4 -29.35 -33.49 57.87
N LEU A 5 -30.11 -32.62 57.26
CA LEU A 5 -30.22 -32.56 55.77
C LEU A 5 -29.03 -31.75 55.26
N PHE A 6 -28.08 -32.42 54.58
CA PHE A 6 -26.94 -31.79 53.87
C PHE A 6 -27.47 -31.32 52.49
N LEU A 7 -27.64 -30.02 52.33
CA LEU A 7 -27.96 -29.42 51.05
C LEU A 7 -26.65 -29.22 50.25
N LEU A 8 -26.40 -30.09 49.24
CA LEU A 8 -25.30 -29.96 48.29
C LEU A 8 -25.67 -28.85 47.28
N LEU A 9 -25.09 -27.65 47.44
CA LEU A 9 -25.14 -26.59 46.44
C LEU A 9 -24.17 -26.95 45.30
N LEU A 10 -24.72 -27.47 44.20
CA LEU A 10 -24.01 -27.59 42.91
C LEU A 10 -23.88 -26.15 42.36
N ILE A 11 -22.69 -25.56 42.51
CA ILE A 11 -22.30 -24.35 41.77
C ILE A 11 -21.97 -24.78 40.36
N SER A 12 -22.95 -24.69 39.46
CA SER A 12 -22.75 -24.75 38.03
C SER A 12 -22.05 -23.46 37.60
N SER A 13 -20.73 -23.47 37.48
CA SER A 13 -20.01 -22.42 36.76
C SER A 13 -20.47 -22.46 35.32
N LEU A 14 -21.45 -21.62 34.97
CA LEU A 14 -21.71 -21.26 33.59
C LEU A 14 -20.43 -20.60 33.06
N PHE A 15 -19.61 -21.33 32.33
CA PHE A 15 -18.68 -20.72 31.39
C PHE A 15 -19.56 -20.03 30.36
N ALA A 16 -19.76 -18.71 30.51
CA ALA A 16 -20.26 -17.91 29.40
C ALA A 16 -19.25 -18.12 28.26
N ALA A 17 -19.66 -18.85 27.24
CA ALA A 17 -18.88 -18.90 26.01
C ALA A 17 -18.77 -17.44 25.55
N ASP A 18 -17.54 -16.88 25.56
CA ASP A 18 -17.29 -15.54 25.07
C ASP A 18 -17.89 -15.43 23.65
N ALA A 19 -18.70 -14.40 23.44
CA ALA A 19 -19.29 -14.17 22.13
C ALA A 19 -18.17 -14.10 21.07
N PRO A 20 -18.39 -14.73 19.89
CA PRO A 20 -17.40 -14.66 18.82
C PRO A 20 -17.15 -13.19 18.47
N ILE A 21 -15.89 -12.86 18.12
CA ILE A 21 -15.57 -11.51 17.65
C ILE A 21 -16.39 -11.21 16.38
N THR A 22 -16.80 -9.95 16.21
CA THR A 22 -17.54 -9.52 15.02
C THR A 22 -16.65 -8.72 14.09
N GLN A 23 -17.06 -8.54 12.84
CA GLN A 23 -16.37 -7.66 11.89
C GLN A 23 -16.30 -6.23 12.43
N GLU A 24 -17.39 -5.72 13.01
CA GLU A 24 -17.47 -4.37 13.57
C GLU A 24 -16.44 -4.17 14.68
N GLU A 25 -16.25 -5.17 15.54
CA GLU A 25 -15.27 -5.10 16.62
C GLU A 25 -13.82 -5.17 16.06
N LEU A 26 -13.56 -5.99 15.05
CA LEU A 26 -12.27 -6.02 14.36
C LEU A 26 -11.97 -4.66 13.71
N VAL A 27 -12.94 -4.08 13.00
CA VAL A 27 -12.84 -2.75 12.40
C VAL A 27 -12.55 -1.67 13.42
N ARG A 28 -13.29 -1.68 14.54
CA ARG A 28 -13.09 -0.73 15.64
C ARG A 28 -11.68 -0.79 16.22
N ARG A 29 -11.18 -2.00 16.50
CA ARG A 29 -9.81 -2.21 17.02
C ARG A 29 -8.74 -1.80 16.02
N THR A 30 -8.94 -2.12 14.76
CA THR A 30 -8.01 -1.73 13.68
C THR A 30 -8.00 -0.20 13.52
N GLN A 31 -9.15 0.47 13.52
CA GLN A 31 -9.20 1.92 13.46
C GLN A 31 -8.55 2.58 14.69
N GLU A 32 -8.71 1.99 15.90
CA GLU A 32 -8.05 2.45 17.12
C GLU A 32 -6.52 2.39 17.01
N LEU A 33 -5.96 1.35 16.36
CA LEU A 33 -4.52 1.30 16.05
C LEU A 33 -4.09 2.50 15.22
N TYR A 34 -4.78 2.78 14.12
CA TYR A 34 -4.42 3.90 13.24
C TYR A 34 -4.65 5.27 13.89
N ASP A 35 -5.73 5.45 14.64
CA ASP A 35 -6.00 6.71 15.33
C ASP A 35 -4.95 7.00 16.44
N SER A 36 -4.25 5.96 16.91
CA SER A 36 -3.18 6.07 17.91
C SER A 36 -1.82 6.50 17.36
N LEU A 37 -1.62 6.46 16.02
CA LEU A 37 -0.32 6.77 15.39
C LEU A 37 0.05 8.24 15.55
N VAL A 38 -0.86 9.16 15.25
CA VAL A 38 -0.59 10.60 15.29
C VAL A 38 -0.10 11.08 16.67
N PRO A 39 -0.77 10.72 17.79
CA PRO A 39 -0.28 11.05 19.12
C PRO A 39 0.90 10.19 19.58
N GLY A 40 1.32 9.17 18.84
CA GLY A 40 2.36 8.23 19.25
C GLY A 40 1.96 7.35 20.44
N ASN A 41 0.67 7.03 20.56
CA ASN A 41 0.16 6.20 21.64
C ASN A 41 0.40 4.71 21.36
N GLN A 42 1.32 4.10 22.09
CA GLN A 42 1.73 2.71 21.93
C GLN A 42 0.74 1.69 22.51
N GLU A 43 -0.19 2.11 23.37
CA GLU A 43 -1.02 1.15 24.14
C GLU A 43 -1.91 0.26 23.27
N PRO A 44 -2.61 0.73 22.21
CA PRO A 44 -3.35 -0.16 21.33
C PRO A 44 -2.45 -1.21 20.64
N TRP A 45 -1.22 -0.83 20.26
CA TRP A 45 -0.26 -1.71 19.59
C TRP A 45 0.27 -2.78 20.55
N LYS A 46 0.59 -2.44 21.79
CA LYS A 46 0.94 -3.41 22.85
C LYS A 46 -0.18 -4.39 23.12
N LYS A 47 -1.43 -3.90 23.12
CA LYS A 47 -2.62 -4.68 23.43
C LYS A 47 -3.00 -5.63 22.31
N TYR A 48 -3.08 -5.13 21.07
CA TYR A 48 -3.67 -5.87 19.98
C TYR A 48 -2.68 -6.72 19.19
N PHE A 49 -1.39 -6.47 19.25
CA PHE A 49 -0.38 -7.35 18.65
C PHE A 49 0.09 -8.40 19.65
N ALA A 50 0.18 -9.66 19.20
CA ALA A 50 0.76 -10.75 19.98
C ALA A 50 2.27 -10.57 20.12
N ASP A 51 2.88 -11.13 21.17
CA ASP A 51 4.32 -11.03 21.39
C ASP A 51 5.13 -11.78 20.32
N ASP A 52 4.54 -12.83 19.74
CA ASP A 52 5.08 -13.65 18.67
C ASP A 52 4.59 -13.22 17.27
N CYS A 53 4.09 -11.99 17.12
CA CYS A 53 3.57 -11.52 15.85
C CYS A 53 4.66 -11.28 14.80
N THR A 54 4.25 -11.35 13.54
CA THR A 54 5.05 -10.93 12.38
C THR A 54 4.33 -9.77 11.69
N PHE A 55 4.98 -8.63 11.63
CA PHE A 55 4.50 -7.46 10.89
C PHE A 55 5.39 -7.18 9.69
N SER A 56 4.79 -7.05 8.50
CA SER A 56 5.52 -6.64 7.29
C SER A 56 4.92 -5.34 6.76
N ASP A 57 5.77 -4.34 6.61
CA ASP A 57 5.36 -3.03 6.10
C ASP A 57 5.23 -3.02 4.56
N GLU A 58 4.84 -1.88 4.03
CA GLU A 58 4.63 -1.64 2.58
C GLU A 58 5.92 -1.71 1.74
N LYS A 59 7.09 -1.76 2.39
CA LYS A 59 8.42 -1.92 1.76
C LYS A 59 8.95 -3.34 1.88
N GLY A 60 8.14 -4.26 2.43
CA GLY A 60 8.52 -5.65 2.63
C GLY A 60 9.50 -5.87 3.80
N ARG A 61 9.67 -4.88 4.69
CA ARG A 61 10.50 -5.03 5.89
C ARG A 61 9.66 -5.73 6.96
N THR A 62 10.25 -6.72 7.61
CA THR A 62 9.57 -7.50 8.66
C THR A 62 10.08 -7.12 10.03
N PHE A 63 9.16 -6.94 10.96
CA PHE A 63 9.42 -6.54 12.35
C PHE A 63 8.72 -7.47 13.33
N ASP A 64 9.32 -7.61 14.51
CA ASP A 64 8.64 -8.14 15.69
C ASP A 64 7.84 -7.06 16.40
N LYS A 65 7.06 -7.46 17.42
CA LYS A 65 6.26 -6.53 18.23
C LYS A 65 7.11 -5.45 18.90
N GLN A 66 8.29 -5.81 19.41
CA GLN A 66 9.14 -4.86 20.12
C GLN A 66 9.55 -3.70 19.21
N LYS A 67 10.02 -4.02 18.01
CA LYS A 67 10.40 -3.00 17.01
C LYS A 67 9.19 -2.22 16.52
N LEU A 68 8.08 -2.90 16.22
CA LEU A 68 6.83 -2.27 15.78
C LEU A 68 6.35 -1.23 16.79
N VAL A 69 6.26 -1.59 18.07
CA VAL A 69 5.81 -0.68 19.14
C VAL A 69 6.80 0.46 19.36
N ALA A 70 8.11 0.19 19.32
CA ALA A 70 9.13 1.22 19.49
C ALA A 70 9.09 2.31 18.41
N ASP A 71 8.64 1.98 17.21
CA ASP A 71 8.51 2.92 16.09
C ASP A 71 7.28 3.84 16.21
N ILE A 72 6.32 3.51 17.08
CA ILE A 72 5.16 4.37 17.32
C ILE A 72 5.58 5.54 18.21
N THR A 73 5.81 6.67 17.57
CA THR A 73 6.20 7.93 18.22
C THR A 73 5.31 9.07 17.74
N PRO A 74 5.10 10.11 18.56
CA PRO A 74 4.32 11.27 18.13
C PRO A 74 4.84 11.86 16.83
N LEU A 75 3.95 12.31 15.97
CA LEU A 75 4.37 13.01 14.76
C LEU A 75 5.18 14.27 15.11
N PRO A 76 6.22 14.58 14.32
CA PRO A 76 7.02 15.77 14.53
C PRO A 76 6.20 17.06 14.36
N LYS A 77 6.68 18.16 14.95
CA LYS A 77 6.06 19.47 14.73
C LYS A 77 6.01 19.82 13.24
N GLY A 78 4.87 20.28 12.77
CA GLY A 78 4.62 20.59 11.35
C GLY A 78 4.05 19.43 10.55
N TYR A 79 3.87 18.26 11.19
CA TYR A 79 3.21 17.09 10.62
C TYR A 79 1.85 16.90 11.25
N SER A 80 0.89 16.48 10.45
CA SER A 80 -0.43 16.02 10.89
C SER A 80 -0.97 15.03 9.88
N GLY A 81 -1.95 14.24 10.26
CA GLY A 81 -2.52 13.26 9.33
C GLY A 81 -3.59 12.40 9.96
N ALA A 82 -4.10 11.48 9.18
CA ALA A 82 -5.04 10.45 9.61
C ALA A 82 -4.96 9.26 8.64
N ILE A 83 -5.25 8.08 9.15
CA ILE A 83 -5.47 6.88 8.35
C ILE A 83 -6.89 6.39 8.64
N LYS A 84 -7.70 6.23 7.59
CA LYS A 84 -9.05 5.70 7.69
C LYS A 84 -9.16 4.41 6.90
N ILE A 85 -9.80 3.39 7.51
CA ILE A 85 -9.99 2.11 6.87
C ILE A 85 -11.35 2.04 6.17
N ASP A 86 -11.37 1.39 4.99
CA ASP A 86 -12.59 1.06 4.26
C ASP A 86 -12.44 -0.27 3.49
N ASN A 87 -13.41 -0.62 2.65
CA ASN A 87 -13.42 -1.83 1.83
C ASN A 87 -13.11 -3.11 2.64
N VAL A 88 -13.68 -3.20 3.83
CA VAL A 88 -13.35 -4.26 4.79
C VAL A 88 -14.01 -5.58 4.42
N ILE A 89 -13.22 -6.65 4.38
CA ILE A 89 -13.65 -8.03 4.24
C ILE A 89 -13.11 -8.82 5.42
N SER A 90 -13.96 -9.59 6.11
CA SER A 90 -13.53 -10.49 7.19
C SER A 90 -13.90 -11.93 6.93
N ARG A 91 -13.10 -12.84 7.49
CA ARG A 91 -13.40 -14.27 7.61
C ARG A 91 -13.10 -14.68 9.04
N ILE A 92 -14.10 -15.15 9.77
CA ILE A 92 -13.99 -15.58 11.17
C ILE A 92 -14.27 -17.06 11.23
N ILE A 93 -13.31 -17.86 11.71
CA ILE A 93 -13.38 -19.31 11.80
C ILE A 93 -12.85 -19.73 13.18
N GLY A 94 -13.75 -20.09 14.09
CA GLY A 94 -13.37 -20.44 15.47
C GLY A 94 -12.60 -19.33 16.16
N ASP A 95 -11.39 -19.61 16.56
CA ASP A 95 -10.50 -18.66 17.26
C ASP A 95 -9.58 -17.87 16.29
N THR A 96 -9.84 -17.94 14.99
CA THR A 96 -9.06 -17.22 13.97
C THR A 96 -9.95 -16.27 13.18
N ALA A 97 -9.46 -15.06 12.93
CA ALA A 97 -10.09 -14.11 12.02
C ALA A 97 -9.05 -13.53 11.08
N VAL A 98 -9.40 -13.43 9.80
CA VAL A 98 -8.65 -12.68 8.80
C VAL A 98 -9.44 -11.43 8.46
N LEU A 99 -8.80 -10.28 8.55
CA LEU A 99 -9.34 -8.97 8.20
C LEU A 99 -8.53 -8.40 7.05
N SER A 100 -9.15 -8.15 5.91
CA SER A 100 -8.56 -7.50 4.75
C SER A 100 -9.26 -6.17 4.52
N TYR A 101 -8.49 -5.09 4.33
CA TYR A 101 -9.04 -3.74 4.23
C TYR A 101 -8.11 -2.79 3.49
N ASP A 102 -8.65 -1.66 3.05
CA ASP A 102 -7.86 -0.54 2.56
C ASP A 102 -7.62 0.47 3.68
N ALA A 103 -6.38 0.92 3.83
CA ALA A 103 -5.97 1.98 4.72
C ALA A 103 -5.66 3.23 3.88
N ASN A 104 -6.48 4.28 4.03
CA ASN A 104 -6.36 5.53 3.28
C ASN A 104 -5.72 6.58 4.17
N GLU A 105 -4.49 6.91 3.84
CA GLU A 105 -3.68 7.89 4.55
C GLU A 105 -3.82 9.28 3.93
N THR A 106 -4.02 10.25 4.79
CA THR A 106 -3.85 11.68 4.48
C THR A 106 -2.79 12.24 5.41
N GLU A 107 -1.82 12.93 4.87
CA GLU A 107 -0.74 13.54 5.63
C GLU A 107 -0.57 15.01 5.21
N THR A 108 -0.25 15.86 6.16
CA THR A 108 0.15 17.25 5.88
C THR A 108 1.53 17.48 6.49
N ILE A 109 2.48 17.86 5.66
CA ILE A 109 3.86 18.16 6.03
C ILE A 109 4.11 19.65 5.75
N PHE A 110 4.23 20.47 6.80
CA PHE A 110 4.41 21.94 6.69
C PHE A 110 3.44 22.59 5.67
N GLY A 111 2.15 22.17 5.71
CA GLY A 111 1.10 22.69 4.82
C GLY A 111 0.99 22.01 3.45
N GLN A 112 1.88 21.08 3.12
CA GLN A 112 1.80 20.28 1.89
C GLN A 112 1.02 19.01 2.15
N ASN A 113 -0.01 18.75 1.34
CA ASN A 113 -0.90 17.61 1.51
C ASN A 113 -0.41 16.42 0.66
N LEU A 114 -0.29 15.27 1.32
CA LEU A 114 0.07 14.00 0.73
C LEU A 114 -1.06 12.99 0.92
N ARG A 115 -1.11 11.98 0.07
CA ARG A 115 -2.04 10.85 0.17
C ARG A 115 -1.32 9.56 -0.18
N ALA A 116 -1.68 8.50 0.52
CA ALA A 116 -1.27 7.15 0.18
C ALA A 116 -2.42 6.18 0.47
N ARG A 117 -2.44 5.06 -0.26
CA ARG A 117 -3.36 3.95 0.00
C ARG A 117 -2.58 2.66 0.16
N TYR A 118 -3.05 1.88 1.10
CA TYR A 118 -2.46 0.57 1.37
C TYR A 118 -3.57 -0.48 1.39
N HIS A 119 -3.27 -1.67 0.89
CA HIS A 119 -4.05 -2.86 1.17
C HIS A 119 -3.38 -3.60 2.32
N VAL A 120 -4.15 -3.91 3.35
CA VAL A 120 -3.62 -4.56 4.55
C VAL A 120 -4.41 -5.83 4.81
N THR A 121 -3.70 -6.86 5.25
CA THR A 121 -4.30 -8.11 5.73
C THR A 121 -3.76 -8.44 7.10
N ASP A 122 -4.66 -8.49 8.07
CA ASP A 122 -4.37 -8.89 9.44
C ASP A 122 -4.92 -10.27 9.73
N THR A 123 -4.13 -11.10 10.38
CA THR A 123 -4.58 -12.37 10.96
C THR A 123 -4.66 -12.22 12.47
N TRP A 124 -5.87 -12.35 12.98
CA TRP A 124 -6.18 -12.31 14.40
C TRP A 124 -6.35 -13.73 14.94
N LEU A 125 -5.82 -13.97 16.12
CA LEU A 125 -5.99 -15.25 16.83
C LEU A 125 -6.44 -14.97 18.26
N ARG A 126 -7.43 -15.75 18.73
CA ARG A 126 -7.85 -15.74 20.14
C ARG A 126 -6.99 -16.72 20.92
N ARG A 127 -6.27 -16.20 21.92
CA ARG A 127 -5.49 -16.99 22.90
C ARG A 127 -5.85 -16.51 24.29
N ASN A 128 -6.17 -17.43 25.20
CA ASN A 128 -6.51 -17.11 26.58
C ASN A 128 -7.66 -16.05 26.74
N GLY A 129 -8.63 -16.09 25.83
CA GLY A 129 -9.75 -15.12 25.80
C GLY A 129 -9.46 -13.80 25.07
N GLU A 130 -8.20 -13.52 24.72
CA GLU A 130 -7.79 -12.28 24.06
C GLU A 130 -7.58 -12.47 22.55
N TRP A 131 -8.16 -11.57 21.75
CA TRP A 131 -7.92 -11.49 20.31
C TRP A 131 -6.73 -10.60 20.01
N GLN A 132 -5.69 -11.16 19.38
CA GLN A 132 -4.46 -10.47 19.04
C GLN A 132 -4.06 -10.73 17.58
N ILE A 133 -3.42 -9.75 16.96
CA ILE A 133 -2.83 -9.87 15.62
C ILE A 133 -1.56 -10.69 15.73
N ILE A 134 -1.50 -11.84 15.02
CA ILE A 134 -0.32 -12.69 14.93
C ILE A 134 0.46 -12.46 13.64
N ALA A 135 -0.20 -11.94 12.61
CA ALA A 135 0.44 -11.55 11.36
C ALA A 135 -0.28 -10.36 10.75
N SER A 136 0.48 -9.42 10.23
CA SER A 136 -0.01 -8.26 9.49
C SER A 136 0.91 -7.97 8.32
N GLN A 137 0.33 -7.70 7.15
CA GLN A 137 1.06 -7.32 5.96
C GLN A 137 0.39 -6.15 5.28
N ALA A 138 1.13 -5.08 5.06
CA ALA A 138 0.73 -3.93 4.27
C ALA A 138 1.32 -4.00 2.86
N HIS A 139 0.54 -3.57 1.88
CA HIS A 139 0.97 -3.42 0.50
C HIS A 139 0.51 -2.05 0.00
N ARG A 140 1.45 -1.22 -0.49
CA ARG A 140 1.10 0.08 -1.04
C ARG A 140 0.48 -0.07 -2.42
N TYR A 141 -0.67 0.56 -2.64
CA TYR A 141 -1.24 0.65 -3.98
C TYR A 141 -0.35 1.48 -4.90
N TYR A 142 -0.21 1.00 -6.13
CA TYR A 142 0.29 1.85 -7.19
C TYR A 142 -0.79 2.87 -7.56
N GLU A 143 -0.41 4.13 -7.61
CA GLU A 143 -1.25 5.23 -8.09
C GLU A 143 -0.54 5.94 -9.25
N ASP A 144 -1.31 6.26 -10.28
CA ASP A 144 -0.78 7.03 -11.39
C ASP A 144 -0.33 8.41 -10.90
N PRO A 145 0.78 8.95 -11.41
CA PRO A 145 1.17 10.31 -11.14
C PRO A 145 0.11 11.32 -11.57
N THR A 146 0.15 12.49 -10.98
CA THR A 146 -0.64 13.62 -11.47
C THR A 146 -0.21 13.96 -12.88
N VAL A 147 -1.17 14.07 -13.80
CA VAL A 147 -0.89 14.49 -15.17
C VAL A 147 -0.42 15.96 -15.15
N GLY A 148 0.82 16.17 -15.57
CA GLY A 148 1.45 17.47 -15.71
C GLY A 148 1.28 18.05 -17.12
N LYS A 149 2.24 18.86 -17.53
CA LYS A 149 2.26 19.47 -18.87
C LYS A 149 3.53 19.09 -19.62
N ALA A 150 3.37 18.58 -20.83
CA ALA A 150 4.46 18.30 -21.72
C ALA A 150 4.94 19.57 -22.45
N ASP A 151 6.18 19.56 -22.91
CA ASP A 151 6.65 20.47 -23.93
C ASP A 151 6.38 19.87 -25.32
N GLU A 152 5.21 20.15 -25.89
CA GLU A 152 4.78 19.61 -27.18
C GLU A 152 5.74 19.92 -28.35
N LYS A 153 6.56 20.98 -28.23
CA LYS A 153 7.56 21.33 -29.25
C LYS A 153 8.65 20.28 -29.39
N LYS A 154 8.86 19.45 -28.35
CA LYS A 154 9.81 18.36 -28.35
C LYS A 154 9.24 17.06 -28.94
N PHE A 155 7.93 16.96 -29.15
CA PHE A 155 7.31 15.72 -29.63
C PHE A 155 7.87 15.20 -30.96
N PRO A 156 8.17 16.05 -31.96
CA PRO A 156 8.79 15.61 -33.19
C PRO A 156 10.13 14.88 -32.96
N ASP A 157 10.91 15.28 -31.93
CA ASP A 157 12.18 14.67 -31.61
C ASP A 157 12.01 13.26 -31.03
N TYR A 158 10.90 13.02 -30.33
CA TYR A 158 10.57 11.74 -29.68
C TYR A 158 10.02 10.70 -30.67
N VAL A 159 9.39 11.17 -31.76
CA VAL A 159 8.80 10.28 -32.78
C VAL A 159 9.86 9.42 -33.44
N GLY A 160 9.56 8.14 -33.57
CA GLY A 160 10.46 7.19 -34.24
C GLY A 160 10.25 5.75 -33.79
N THR A 161 11.10 4.89 -34.31
CA THR A 161 11.16 3.47 -33.94
C THR A 161 12.35 3.24 -33.02
N TYR A 162 12.11 2.53 -31.94
CA TYR A 162 13.09 2.20 -30.92
C TYR A 162 13.22 0.68 -30.80
N GLU A 163 14.42 0.16 -30.75
CA GLU A 163 14.72 -1.26 -30.71
C GLU A 163 15.41 -1.65 -29.40
N LEU A 164 14.93 -2.70 -28.77
CA LEU A 164 15.51 -3.31 -27.58
C LEU A 164 16.53 -4.40 -27.96
N ALA A 165 16.15 -5.24 -28.89
CA ALA A 165 16.93 -6.33 -29.45
C ALA A 165 16.46 -6.58 -30.91
N PRO A 166 17.20 -7.30 -31.73
CA PRO A 166 16.81 -7.56 -33.14
C PRO A 166 15.36 -8.01 -33.25
N GLY A 167 14.55 -7.22 -34.00
CA GLY A 167 13.12 -7.47 -34.19
C GLY A 167 12.21 -7.15 -32.97
N GLN A 168 12.76 -6.70 -31.87
CA GLN A 168 11.98 -6.25 -30.70
C GLN A 168 11.87 -4.72 -30.72
N THR A 169 10.86 -4.20 -31.40
CA THR A 169 10.68 -2.76 -31.59
C THR A 169 9.44 -2.21 -30.90
N ARG A 170 9.47 -0.91 -30.66
CA ARG A 170 8.31 -0.08 -30.35
C ARG A 170 8.35 1.21 -31.17
N ALA A 171 7.19 1.71 -31.54
CA ALA A 171 7.06 3.00 -32.21
C ALA A 171 6.59 4.06 -31.21
N VAL A 172 7.13 5.27 -31.33
CA VAL A 172 6.58 6.48 -30.69
C VAL A 172 5.96 7.35 -31.77
N THR A 173 4.72 7.77 -31.56
CA THR A 173 3.98 8.66 -32.48
C THR A 173 3.44 9.85 -31.72
N ALA A 174 3.25 10.98 -32.44
CA ALA A 174 2.63 12.18 -31.90
C ALA A 174 1.35 12.50 -32.72
N GLU A 175 0.23 12.64 -32.05
CA GLU A 175 -1.06 12.89 -32.67
C GLU A 175 -1.89 13.83 -31.77
N ASN A 176 -2.44 14.92 -32.33
CA ASN A 176 -3.33 15.84 -31.61
C ASN A 176 -2.76 16.36 -30.27
N GLY A 177 -1.47 16.71 -30.23
CA GLY A 177 -0.82 17.21 -29.01
C GLY A 177 -0.55 16.13 -27.96
N LYS A 178 -0.58 14.86 -28.32
CA LYS A 178 -0.33 13.71 -27.44
C LYS A 178 0.73 12.80 -28.00
N LEU A 179 1.49 12.15 -27.11
CA LEU A 179 2.42 11.09 -27.46
C LEU A 179 1.80 9.71 -27.21
N PHE A 180 2.15 8.79 -28.06
CA PHE A 180 1.76 7.38 -27.94
C PHE A 180 2.98 6.49 -28.11
N VAL A 181 2.96 5.37 -27.42
CA VAL A 181 3.89 4.26 -27.65
C VAL A 181 3.11 3.05 -28.15
N GLU A 182 3.61 2.41 -29.20
CA GLU A 182 3.00 1.20 -29.76
C GLU A 182 4.00 0.05 -29.74
N ARG A 183 3.54 -1.11 -29.27
CA ARG A 183 4.29 -2.36 -29.30
C ARG A 183 3.34 -3.53 -29.55
N ASN A 184 3.68 -4.42 -30.47
CA ASN A 184 2.89 -5.62 -30.80
C ASN A 184 1.41 -5.30 -31.11
N GLY A 185 1.15 -4.19 -31.82
CA GLY A 185 -0.19 -3.76 -32.19
C GLY A 185 -1.00 -3.10 -31.04
N LYS A 186 -0.42 -2.99 -29.84
CA LYS A 186 -1.04 -2.26 -28.72
C LYS A 186 -0.48 -0.86 -28.64
N LYS A 187 -1.34 0.14 -28.85
CA LYS A 187 -1.04 1.57 -28.75
C LYS A 187 -1.51 2.09 -27.41
N GLU A 188 -0.62 2.76 -26.68
CA GLU A 188 -0.87 3.34 -25.35
C GLU A 188 -0.47 4.81 -25.34
N GLU A 189 -1.30 5.67 -24.73
CA GLU A 189 -0.97 7.09 -24.55
C GLU A 189 0.13 7.25 -23.50
N LEU A 190 1.08 8.13 -23.76
CA LEU A 190 2.09 8.59 -22.81
C LEU A 190 1.61 9.89 -22.16
N PHE A 191 1.22 9.81 -20.90
CA PHE A 191 0.79 10.95 -20.13
C PHE A 191 2.00 11.69 -19.55
N PRO A 192 2.10 13.02 -19.69
CA PRO A 192 3.20 13.76 -19.10
C PRO A 192 3.07 13.80 -17.58
N GLU A 193 4.15 13.54 -16.86
CA GLU A 193 4.32 13.88 -15.45
C GLU A 193 5.00 15.24 -15.33
N THR A 194 6.01 15.50 -16.17
CA THR A 194 6.67 16.80 -16.36
C THR A 194 6.83 17.09 -17.84
N SER A 195 7.63 18.09 -18.20
CA SER A 195 7.87 18.51 -19.60
C SER A 195 8.38 17.41 -20.52
N ASP A 196 9.14 16.44 -19.98
CA ASP A 196 9.88 15.41 -20.70
C ASP A 196 9.92 14.05 -19.98
N LEU A 197 9.15 13.90 -18.92
CA LEU A 197 8.94 12.65 -18.19
C LEU A 197 7.50 12.19 -18.40
N PHE A 198 7.32 10.95 -18.81
CA PHE A 198 6.02 10.39 -19.18
C PHE A 198 5.73 9.10 -18.42
N PHE A 199 4.45 8.78 -18.32
CA PHE A 199 3.98 7.51 -17.75
C PHE A 199 2.82 6.95 -18.58
N ARG A 200 2.52 5.66 -18.35
CA ARG A 200 1.33 4.99 -18.90
C ARG A 200 0.38 4.72 -17.74
N LYS A 201 -0.90 5.01 -17.90
CA LYS A 201 -1.90 4.77 -16.84
C LYS A 201 -1.96 3.30 -16.45
N GLY A 202 -2.00 3.06 -15.13
CA GLY A 202 -2.06 1.72 -14.56
C GLY A 202 -0.78 0.89 -14.72
N VAL A 203 0.34 1.52 -15.14
CA VAL A 203 1.63 0.84 -15.33
C VAL A 203 2.69 1.54 -14.50
N GLU A 204 3.23 0.84 -13.50
CA GLU A 204 4.37 1.34 -12.75
C GLU A 204 5.58 1.50 -13.69
N GLY A 205 6.20 2.66 -13.63
CA GLY A 205 7.35 3.01 -14.45
C GLY A 205 7.21 4.37 -15.13
N ARG A 206 8.29 4.81 -15.74
CA ARG A 206 8.39 6.09 -16.45
C ARG A 206 9.04 5.89 -17.81
N ILE A 207 8.66 6.72 -18.75
CA ILE A 207 9.28 6.81 -20.06
C ILE A 207 10.04 8.13 -20.11
N LEU A 208 11.33 8.05 -20.45
CA LEU A 208 12.23 9.18 -20.64
C LEU A 208 12.86 9.06 -22.01
N PHE A 209 13.30 10.20 -22.56
CA PHE A 209 14.06 10.25 -23.80
C PHE A 209 15.44 10.84 -23.52
N HIS A 210 16.46 10.18 -24.01
CA HIS A 210 17.84 10.62 -23.87
C HIS A 210 18.30 11.33 -25.14
N TYR A 211 18.95 12.49 -24.93
CA TYR A 211 19.59 13.26 -25.99
C TYR A 211 21.08 12.91 -26.04
N ASP A 212 21.60 12.62 -27.23
CA ASP A 212 23.01 12.44 -27.46
C ASP A 212 23.78 13.77 -27.35
N ALA A 213 25.10 13.72 -27.50
CA ALA A 213 25.98 14.91 -27.46
C ALA A 213 25.68 15.94 -28.56
N THR A 214 24.93 15.58 -29.59
CA THR A 214 24.52 16.47 -30.69
C THR A 214 23.15 17.08 -30.51
N GLY A 215 22.47 16.72 -29.40
CA GLY A 215 21.12 17.19 -29.07
C GLY A 215 19.99 16.42 -29.77
N LYS A 216 20.27 15.23 -30.32
CA LYS A 216 19.27 14.35 -30.94
C LYS A 216 18.87 13.24 -30.01
N ILE A 217 17.61 12.82 -30.08
CA ILE A 217 17.15 11.64 -29.35
C ILE A 217 17.76 10.39 -29.95
N ASP A 218 18.50 9.64 -29.15
CA ASP A 218 19.10 8.36 -29.49
C ASP A 218 18.50 7.17 -28.73
N THR A 219 17.79 7.44 -27.65
CA THR A 219 17.34 6.39 -26.73
C THR A 219 15.99 6.74 -26.09
N LEU A 220 15.10 5.75 -25.98
CA LEU A 220 13.97 5.74 -25.08
C LEU A 220 14.33 4.86 -23.88
N ILE A 221 14.16 5.38 -22.70
CA ILE A 221 14.39 4.70 -21.42
C ILE A 221 13.02 4.34 -20.82
N ASP A 222 12.76 3.05 -20.67
CA ASP A 222 11.60 2.53 -19.95
C ASP A 222 12.06 2.17 -18.52
N ARG A 223 11.95 3.12 -17.61
CA ARG A 223 12.35 2.94 -16.20
C ARG A 223 11.30 2.16 -15.49
N ARG A 224 11.69 1.05 -14.87
CA ARG A 224 10.82 0.18 -14.08
C ARG A 224 11.45 -0.06 -12.72
N ASN A 225 10.69 0.17 -11.68
CA ASN A 225 11.25 0.14 -10.33
C ASN A 225 12.51 1.03 -10.25
N ASN A 226 13.66 0.44 -10.05
CA ASN A 226 14.96 1.15 -9.97
C ASN A 226 15.87 0.83 -11.16
N GLU A 227 15.36 0.21 -12.23
CA GLU A 227 16.15 -0.26 -13.36
C GLU A 227 15.65 0.33 -14.68
N ASP A 228 16.57 0.57 -15.60
CA ASP A 228 16.30 1.14 -16.90
C ASP A 228 16.37 0.07 -17.99
N VAL A 229 15.29 -0.06 -18.76
CA VAL A 229 15.27 -0.85 -20.00
C VAL A 229 15.52 0.11 -21.17
N ILE A 230 16.65 -0.09 -21.84
CA ILE A 230 17.18 0.83 -22.85
C ILE A 230 16.74 0.41 -24.26
N TRP A 231 16.04 1.29 -24.94
CA TRP A 231 15.59 1.13 -26.32
C TRP A 231 16.33 2.12 -27.22
N LYS A 232 17.13 1.64 -28.16
CA LYS A 232 17.90 2.49 -29.08
C LYS A 232 17.02 2.97 -30.22
N LYS A 233 17.09 4.26 -30.56
CA LYS A 233 16.39 4.82 -31.73
C LYS A 233 17.02 4.31 -32.99
N VAL A 234 16.22 3.73 -33.91
CA VAL A 234 16.69 3.15 -35.19
C VAL A 234 16.10 3.85 -36.42
N LYS A 235 15.01 4.60 -36.23
CA LYS A 235 14.39 5.47 -37.28
C LYS A 235 13.73 6.66 -36.62
#